data_a3efb6d5a4ef9da68baa35bf9c332b0e
#
_entry.id   a3efb6d5a4ef9da68baa35bf9c332b0e
#
_cell.length_a   1.000
_cell.length_b   1.000
_cell.length_c   1.000
_cell.angle_alpha   90.00
_cell.angle_beta   90.00
_cell.angle_gamma   90.00
#
_symmetry.space_group_name_H-M   'P 1'
#
loop_
_entity.id
_entity.type
_entity.pdbx_description
1 polymer ?
#
loop_
_entity_poly.entity_id
_entity_poly.type
_entity_poly.pdbx_seq_one_letter_code
_entity_poly.pdbx_strand_id
1 'polypeptide(L)'
;MDTSPRKSDFVNVNGIKLHYLDWGGQGPVLLFLAGMGCSVHIFDRFVPRFTDTFHVLALDRRGHGDSDYPESGYDPDTLTEDLRQFLDALKIDKVILAGHSLAYIELSRFAVLYPERVLKLIFLDAAYDNSLPEYKAVLQKSPIPKMMPPWPGDDFDSVDEYIATVKRLYPSLAAIWGEVMEEQTKHTVKTTLEGKVVDKMSEAEFKAINNTIDSYVPEYSKIWTPMLSFFTLQDGTAFLSQEYMTEDQKELVLDYFRTVRLPYTRRYIEQFRRDVPHAKVVEIPHGHHYCFIKQEEAVFDEMRKFLLNNKKHAA
;
A
#
# COMPACT_ATOMS: atom_id res chain seq x y z
N MET A 1 7.93 -10.43 21.46
CA MET A 1 6.89 -11.39 20.98
C MET A 1 7.40 -11.91 19.65
N ASP A 2 7.20 -13.19 19.38
CA ASP A 2 7.44 -13.74 18.04
C ASP A 2 6.44 -13.10 17.06
N THR A 3 6.95 -12.42 16.05
CA THR A 3 6.15 -11.72 15.02
C THR A 3 6.06 -12.51 13.71
N SER A 4 6.71 -13.69 13.66
CA SER A 4 6.70 -14.54 12.46
C SER A 4 5.29 -15.04 12.13
N PRO A 5 4.92 -15.15 10.86
CA PRO A 5 3.65 -15.76 10.46
C PRO A 5 3.65 -17.25 10.86
N ARG A 6 2.47 -17.75 11.26
CA ARG A 6 2.28 -19.18 11.54
C ARG A 6 2.30 -20.01 10.27
N LYS A 7 1.94 -19.40 9.14
CA LYS A 7 1.86 -20.05 7.84
C LYS A 7 2.22 -19.06 6.74
N SER A 8 3.07 -19.50 5.83
CA SER A 8 3.29 -18.91 4.51
C SER A 8 2.80 -19.95 3.50
N ASP A 9 1.81 -19.63 2.69
CA ASP A 9 1.18 -20.61 1.81
C ASP A 9 0.68 -19.95 0.52
N PHE A 10 0.19 -20.79 -0.38
CA PHE A 10 -0.30 -20.39 -1.69
C PHE A 10 -1.69 -20.91 -1.95
N VAL A 11 -2.44 -20.17 -2.75
CA VAL A 11 -3.75 -20.59 -3.24
C VAL A 11 -3.84 -20.35 -4.74
N ASN A 12 -4.42 -21.33 -5.48
CA ASN A 12 -4.68 -21.17 -6.91
C ASN A 12 -6.07 -20.59 -7.11
N VAL A 13 -6.15 -19.39 -7.65
CA VAL A 13 -7.39 -18.66 -7.92
C VAL A 13 -7.27 -17.90 -9.22
N ASN A 14 -8.38 -17.78 -9.95
CA ASN A 14 -8.44 -16.99 -11.18
C ASN A 14 -7.29 -17.27 -12.17
N GLY A 15 -6.84 -18.54 -12.25
CA GLY A 15 -5.79 -19.01 -13.15
C GLY A 15 -4.36 -18.67 -12.74
N ILE A 16 -4.14 -18.14 -11.54
CA ILE A 16 -2.83 -17.80 -10.98
C ILE A 16 -2.66 -18.34 -9.57
N LYS A 17 -1.41 -18.37 -9.11
CA LYS A 17 -1.02 -18.78 -7.76
C LYS A 17 -0.73 -17.52 -6.94
N LEU A 18 -1.53 -17.28 -5.90
CA LEU A 18 -1.34 -16.17 -4.97
C LEU A 18 -0.72 -16.66 -3.67
N HIS A 19 0.29 -15.92 -3.21
CA HIS A 19 0.94 -16.13 -1.92
C HIS A 19 0.23 -15.33 -0.83
N TYR A 20 0.18 -15.88 0.38
CA TYR A 20 -0.32 -15.16 1.55
C TYR A 20 0.41 -15.58 2.83
N LEU A 21 0.43 -14.67 3.80
CA LEU A 21 0.89 -14.93 5.15
C LEU A 21 -0.32 -15.00 6.10
N ASP A 22 -0.26 -15.94 7.05
CA ASP A 22 -1.26 -16.14 8.09
C ASP A 22 -0.57 -16.10 9.46
N TRP A 23 -0.87 -15.09 10.24
CA TRP A 23 -0.39 -14.97 11.63
C TRP A 23 -1.34 -15.64 12.64
N GLY A 24 -2.47 -16.18 12.18
CA GLY A 24 -3.47 -16.79 13.04
C GLY A 24 -4.25 -15.76 13.83
N GLY A 25 -4.60 -16.12 15.04
CA GLY A 25 -5.55 -15.39 15.89
C GLY A 25 -6.93 -16.00 15.81
N GLN A 26 -7.87 -15.41 16.54
CA GLN A 26 -9.28 -15.85 16.57
C GLN A 26 -10.19 -14.62 16.39
N GLY A 27 -11.36 -14.83 15.81
CA GLY A 27 -12.32 -13.76 15.57
C GLY A 27 -12.48 -13.43 14.09
N PRO A 28 -13.00 -12.26 13.74
CA PRO A 28 -13.17 -11.84 12.35
C PRO A 28 -11.83 -11.79 11.61
N VAL A 29 -11.84 -12.15 10.33
CA VAL A 29 -10.65 -12.07 9.50
C VAL A 29 -10.33 -10.60 9.20
N LEU A 30 -9.08 -10.21 9.46
CA LEU A 30 -8.48 -8.93 9.10
C LEU A 30 -7.40 -9.20 8.05
N LEU A 31 -7.72 -8.85 6.79
CA LEU A 31 -6.86 -9.09 5.63
C LEU A 31 -6.17 -7.80 5.21
N PHE A 32 -4.85 -7.84 5.08
CA PHE A 32 -4.02 -6.74 4.62
C PHE A 32 -3.58 -6.92 3.16
N LEU A 33 -3.59 -5.80 2.40
CA LEU A 33 -3.01 -5.71 1.06
C LEU A 33 -1.95 -4.61 1.03
N ALA A 34 -0.77 -4.95 0.51
CA ALA A 34 0.36 -4.02 0.42
C ALA A 34 0.22 -3.02 -0.73
N GLY A 35 1.07 -2.01 -0.76
CA GLY A 35 1.20 -1.04 -1.85
C GLY A 35 1.90 -1.62 -3.08
N MET A 36 2.04 -0.79 -4.12
CA MET A 36 2.75 -1.14 -5.35
C MET A 36 4.22 -1.48 -5.07
N GLY A 37 4.71 -2.55 -5.68
CA GLY A 37 6.10 -2.99 -5.55
C GLY A 37 6.48 -3.54 -4.16
N CYS A 38 5.49 -3.75 -3.28
CA CYS A 38 5.74 -4.34 -1.97
C CYS A 38 5.32 -5.81 -1.91
N SER A 39 5.98 -6.59 -1.06
CA SER A 39 5.48 -7.88 -0.61
C SER A 39 4.72 -7.75 0.71
N VAL A 40 3.95 -8.79 1.07
CA VAL A 40 3.23 -8.85 2.36
C VAL A 40 4.15 -8.79 3.57
N HIS A 41 5.42 -9.11 3.42
CA HIS A 41 6.43 -8.98 4.48
C HIS A 41 6.63 -7.54 4.98
N ILE A 42 6.14 -6.52 4.23
CA ILE A 42 6.08 -5.14 4.71
C ILE A 42 5.26 -5.00 6.00
N PHE A 43 4.43 -5.98 6.33
CA PHE A 43 3.55 -6.01 7.49
C PHE A 43 4.04 -6.85 8.66
N ASP A 44 5.16 -7.56 8.54
CA ASP A 44 5.65 -8.55 9.51
C ASP A 44 5.73 -8.04 10.96
N ARG A 45 6.02 -6.77 11.15
CA ARG A 45 6.08 -6.16 12.47
C ARG A 45 4.74 -5.59 12.93
N PHE A 46 3.96 -5.05 12.02
CA PHE A 46 2.75 -4.29 12.34
C PHE A 46 1.53 -5.18 12.62
N VAL A 47 1.26 -6.13 11.73
CA VAL A 47 0.00 -6.89 11.76
C VAL A 47 -0.10 -7.96 12.83
N PRO A 48 0.99 -8.60 13.33
CA PRO A 48 0.89 -9.55 14.44
C PRO A 48 0.26 -8.96 15.71
N ARG A 49 0.31 -7.64 15.86
CA ARG A 49 -0.26 -6.90 17.00
C ARG A 49 -1.79 -7.00 17.09
N PHE A 50 -2.47 -7.46 16.05
CA PHE A 50 -3.93 -7.61 16.02
C PHE A 50 -4.40 -9.05 16.28
N THR A 51 -3.49 -10.02 16.41
CA THR A 51 -3.81 -11.45 16.53
C THR A 51 -4.47 -11.84 17.86
N ASP A 52 -4.46 -10.95 18.83
CA ASP A 52 -5.18 -11.14 20.10
C ASP A 52 -6.71 -11.04 19.95
N THR A 53 -7.19 -10.47 18.85
CA THR A 53 -8.63 -10.20 18.64
C THR A 53 -9.11 -10.63 17.24
N PHE A 54 -8.22 -10.73 16.27
CA PHE A 54 -8.55 -11.01 14.87
C PHE A 54 -7.74 -12.19 14.35
N HIS A 55 -8.30 -12.90 13.37
CA HIS A 55 -7.51 -13.79 12.52
C HIS A 55 -6.87 -12.93 11.44
N VAL A 56 -5.54 -12.83 11.46
CA VAL A 56 -4.81 -11.84 10.65
C VAL A 56 -4.12 -12.51 9.47
N LEU A 57 -4.42 -12.01 8.28
CA LEU A 57 -3.87 -12.45 7.00
C LEU A 57 -3.27 -11.25 6.24
N ALA A 58 -2.32 -11.53 5.36
CA ALA A 58 -1.91 -10.60 4.31
C ALA A 58 -1.73 -11.33 2.99
N LEU A 59 -2.17 -10.71 1.89
CA LEU A 59 -2.19 -11.29 0.56
C LEU A 59 -1.23 -10.54 -0.37
N ASP A 60 -0.28 -11.25 -0.97
CA ASP A 60 0.44 -10.79 -2.15
C ASP A 60 -0.51 -10.85 -3.36
N ARG A 61 -0.88 -9.67 -3.90
CA ARG A 61 -1.69 -9.64 -5.13
C ARG A 61 -0.88 -10.14 -6.33
N ARG A 62 -1.54 -10.40 -7.45
CA ARG A 62 -0.85 -10.69 -8.72
C ARG A 62 0.25 -9.66 -9.00
N GLY A 63 1.40 -10.11 -9.53
CA GLY A 63 2.53 -9.26 -9.86
C GLY A 63 3.24 -8.65 -8.65
N HIS A 64 3.05 -9.20 -7.43
CA HIS A 64 3.70 -8.70 -6.21
C HIS A 64 4.19 -9.86 -5.34
N GLY A 65 5.25 -9.60 -4.58
CA GLY A 65 5.80 -10.51 -3.59
C GLY A 65 6.15 -11.88 -4.17
N ASP A 66 5.61 -12.93 -3.57
CA ASP A 66 5.81 -14.32 -4.00
C ASP A 66 4.65 -14.88 -4.83
N SER A 67 3.66 -14.05 -5.16
CA SER A 67 2.59 -14.42 -6.09
C SER A 67 3.07 -14.50 -7.53
N ASP A 68 2.27 -15.11 -8.42
CA ASP A 68 2.55 -15.15 -9.84
C ASP A 68 2.53 -13.75 -10.47
N TYR A 69 3.35 -13.60 -11.52
CA TYR A 69 3.53 -12.38 -12.31
C TYR A 69 2.99 -12.62 -13.74
N PRO A 70 1.66 -12.63 -13.96
CA PRO A 70 1.10 -12.82 -15.28
C PRO A 70 1.28 -11.57 -16.15
N GLU A 71 1.36 -11.76 -17.49
CA GLU A 71 1.52 -10.66 -18.45
C GLU A 71 0.33 -9.69 -18.51
N SER A 72 -0.82 -10.04 -17.91
CA SER A 72 -2.07 -9.27 -17.99
C SER A 72 -2.95 -9.45 -16.76
N GLY A 73 -4.10 -8.74 -16.74
CA GLY A 73 -5.10 -8.86 -15.67
C GLY A 73 -4.85 -7.90 -14.52
N TYR A 74 -4.21 -6.78 -14.77
CA TYR A 74 -3.95 -5.73 -13.76
C TYR A 74 -5.08 -4.69 -13.71
N ASP A 75 -6.20 -4.94 -14.39
CA ASP A 75 -7.40 -4.10 -14.32
C ASP A 75 -8.17 -4.29 -13.00
N PRO A 76 -9.01 -3.31 -12.59
CA PRO A 76 -9.67 -3.33 -11.30
C PRO A 76 -10.62 -4.53 -11.10
N ASP A 77 -11.26 -5.01 -12.16
CA ASP A 77 -12.21 -6.12 -12.07
C ASP A 77 -11.48 -7.44 -11.85
N THR A 78 -10.37 -7.65 -12.55
CA THR A 78 -9.53 -8.84 -12.38
C THR A 78 -8.87 -8.86 -10.98
N LEU A 79 -8.34 -7.73 -10.51
CA LEU A 79 -7.76 -7.63 -9.16
C LEU A 79 -8.81 -7.92 -8.08
N THR A 80 -10.03 -7.45 -8.28
CA THR A 80 -11.15 -7.69 -7.34
C THR A 80 -11.62 -9.14 -7.37
N GLU A 81 -11.63 -9.77 -8.55
CA GLU A 81 -11.99 -11.18 -8.71
C GLU A 81 -10.94 -12.10 -8.06
N ASP A 82 -9.66 -11.76 -8.14
CA ASP A 82 -8.60 -12.48 -7.41
C ASP A 82 -8.87 -12.46 -5.90
N LEU A 83 -9.18 -11.29 -5.36
CA LEU A 83 -9.52 -11.13 -3.94
C LEU A 83 -10.76 -11.96 -3.57
N ARG A 84 -11.82 -11.92 -4.42
CA ARG A 84 -13.04 -12.68 -4.17
C ARG A 84 -12.75 -14.19 -4.13
N GLN A 85 -12.05 -14.71 -5.13
CA GLN A 85 -11.71 -16.14 -5.21
C GLN A 85 -10.76 -16.56 -4.10
N PHE A 86 -9.82 -15.68 -3.69
CA PHE A 86 -8.96 -15.91 -2.52
C PHE A 86 -9.80 -16.13 -1.24
N LEU A 87 -10.75 -15.23 -0.98
CA LEU A 87 -11.62 -15.35 0.19
C LEU A 87 -12.48 -16.63 0.14
N ASP A 88 -12.99 -16.98 -1.04
CA ASP A 88 -13.80 -18.20 -1.21
C ASP A 88 -12.97 -19.48 -1.02
N ALA A 89 -11.75 -19.52 -1.56
CA ALA A 89 -10.84 -20.66 -1.40
C ALA A 89 -10.48 -20.91 0.06
N LEU A 90 -10.33 -19.84 0.86
CA LEU A 90 -10.09 -19.93 2.30
C LEU A 90 -11.39 -20.04 3.13
N LYS A 91 -12.57 -20.09 2.49
CA LYS A 91 -13.89 -20.13 3.13
C LYS A 91 -14.15 -18.96 4.07
N ILE A 92 -13.67 -17.79 3.70
CA ILE A 92 -13.87 -16.53 4.42
C ILE A 92 -15.13 -15.88 3.87
N ASP A 93 -16.23 -15.97 4.59
CA ASP A 93 -17.51 -15.38 4.19
C ASP A 93 -17.50 -13.85 4.31
N LYS A 94 -16.99 -13.33 5.43
CA LYS A 94 -16.90 -11.89 5.70
C LYS A 94 -15.52 -11.50 6.16
N VAL A 95 -15.05 -10.32 5.72
CA VAL A 95 -13.68 -9.85 5.94
C VAL A 95 -13.65 -8.37 6.36
N ILE A 96 -12.67 -8.03 7.18
CA ILE A 96 -12.21 -6.65 7.36
C ILE A 96 -11.03 -6.46 6.42
N LEU A 97 -11.11 -5.49 5.51
CA LEU A 97 -10.04 -5.20 4.56
C LEU A 97 -9.24 -3.99 5.02
N ALA A 98 -7.94 -4.15 5.08
CA ALA A 98 -6.98 -3.07 5.33
C ALA A 98 -5.99 -3.01 4.17
N GLY A 99 -5.73 -1.82 3.64
CA GLY A 99 -4.85 -1.70 2.48
C GLY A 99 -4.04 -0.42 2.46
N HIS A 100 -2.82 -0.55 1.94
CA HIS A 100 -1.88 0.54 1.76
C HIS A 100 -1.79 0.96 0.29
N SER A 101 -1.76 2.27 0.03
CA SER A 101 -1.45 2.82 -1.30
C SER A 101 -2.32 2.20 -2.41
N LEU A 102 -1.73 1.48 -3.37
CA LEU A 102 -2.38 0.80 -4.50
C LEU A 102 -3.62 -0.03 -4.11
N ALA A 103 -3.64 -0.57 -2.89
CA ALA A 103 -4.73 -1.42 -2.43
C ALA A 103 -6.12 -0.73 -2.41
N TYR A 104 -6.18 0.60 -2.58
CA TYR A 104 -7.45 1.30 -2.69
C TYR A 104 -8.33 0.78 -3.82
N ILE A 105 -7.73 0.25 -4.87
CA ILE A 105 -8.44 -0.29 -6.04
C ILE A 105 -9.27 -1.49 -5.61
N GLU A 106 -8.62 -2.52 -5.05
CA GLU A 106 -9.31 -3.74 -4.61
C GLU A 106 -10.29 -3.45 -3.47
N LEU A 107 -9.86 -2.66 -2.47
CA LEU A 107 -10.69 -2.35 -1.31
C LEU A 107 -11.99 -1.64 -1.72
N SER A 108 -11.89 -0.57 -2.52
CA SER A 108 -13.06 0.21 -2.91
C SER A 108 -13.95 -0.56 -3.90
N ARG A 109 -13.36 -1.24 -4.90
CA ARG A 109 -14.11 -2.00 -5.89
C ARG A 109 -14.81 -3.20 -5.26
N PHE A 110 -14.11 -3.94 -4.39
CA PHE A 110 -14.68 -5.08 -3.68
C PHE A 110 -15.86 -4.66 -2.79
N ALA A 111 -15.73 -3.56 -2.06
CA ALA A 111 -16.80 -3.06 -1.20
C ALA A 111 -18.03 -2.57 -1.95
N VAL A 112 -17.86 -2.09 -3.20
CA VAL A 112 -18.99 -1.72 -4.07
C VAL A 112 -19.66 -2.96 -4.63
N LEU A 113 -18.89 -3.98 -5.06
CA LEU A 113 -19.43 -5.19 -5.71
C LEU A 113 -20.00 -6.21 -4.73
N TYR A 114 -19.39 -6.31 -3.54
CA TYR A 114 -19.68 -7.34 -2.52
C TYR A 114 -19.85 -6.72 -1.12
N PRO A 115 -20.75 -5.72 -0.95
CA PRO A 115 -20.88 -4.99 0.31
C PRO A 115 -21.21 -5.90 1.51
N GLU A 116 -21.96 -6.99 1.28
CA GLU A 116 -22.32 -7.97 2.31
C GLU A 116 -21.12 -8.78 2.83
N ARG A 117 -20.03 -8.84 2.05
CA ARG A 117 -18.80 -9.55 2.39
C ARG A 117 -17.84 -8.69 3.23
N VAL A 118 -18.05 -7.37 3.31
CA VAL A 118 -17.11 -6.43 3.96
C VAL A 118 -17.65 -5.93 5.29
N LEU A 119 -16.95 -6.25 6.38
CA LEU A 119 -17.31 -5.80 7.73
C LEU A 119 -16.85 -4.37 8.01
N LYS A 120 -15.62 -4.05 7.64
CA LYS A 120 -14.98 -2.73 7.80
C LYS A 120 -13.91 -2.54 6.73
N LEU A 121 -13.61 -1.27 6.40
CA LEU A 121 -12.53 -0.88 5.51
C LEU A 121 -11.52 0.02 6.23
N ILE A 122 -10.24 -0.19 5.95
CA ILE A 122 -9.15 0.63 6.48
C ILE A 122 -8.19 0.99 5.34
N PHE A 123 -8.04 2.29 5.08
CA PHE A 123 -7.16 2.82 4.07
C PHE A 123 -5.93 3.46 4.75
N LEU A 124 -4.76 2.87 4.55
CA LEU A 124 -3.47 3.32 5.08
C LEU A 124 -2.81 4.22 4.03
N ASP A 125 -3.06 5.51 4.09
CA ASP A 125 -2.66 6.52 3.09
C ASP A 125 -3.02 6.09 1.66
N ALA A 126 -4.24 5.59 1.50
CA ALA A 126 -4.70 4.91 0.30
C ALA A 126 -6.04 5.43 -0.27
N ALA A 127 -6.84 6.20 0.48
CA ALA A 127 -8.16 6.64 0.03
C ALA A 127 -8.09 7.86 -0.92
N TYR A 128 -7.22 7.80 -1.92
CA TYR A 128 -7.08 8.83 -2.95
C TYR A 128 -7.80 8.43 -4.25
N ASP A 129 -8.15 9.44 -5.04
CA ASP A 129 -8.54 9.28 -6.44
C ASP A 129 -7.40 9.80 -7.32
N ASN A 130 -6.58 8.87 -7.82
CA ASN A 130 -5.42 9.18 -8.63
C ASN A 130 -5.78 9.47 -10.11
N SER A 131 -7.03 9.22 -10.51
CA SER A 131 -7.53 9.54 -11.85
C SER A 131 -7.76 11.03 -12.06
N LEU A 132 -7.88 11.81 -10.98
CA LEU A 132 -8.20 13.24 -11.03
C LEU A 132 -7.14 14.03 -11.80
N PRO A 133 -7.55 14.88 -12.77
CA PRO A 133 -6.62 15.74 -13.50
C PRO A 133 -5.80 16.66 -12.58
N GLU A 134 -6.41 17.14 -11.51
CA GLU A 134 -5.73 17.99 -10.51
C GLU A 134 -4.61 17.25 -9.78
N TYR A 135 -4.81 15.96 -9.47
CA TYR A 135 -3.77 15.13 -8.88
C TYR A 135 -2.58 14.97 -9.83
N LYS A 136 -2.87 14.64 -11.10
CA LYS A 136 -1.84 14.52 -12.14
C LYS A 136 -1.08 15.82 -12.34
N ALA A 137 -1.78 16.96 -12.33
CA ALA A 137 -1.14 18.28 -12.42
C ALA A 137 -0.24 18.58 -11.20
N VAL A 138 -0.59 18.11 -10.02
CA VAL A 138 0.26 18.22 -8.82
C VAL A 138 1.53 17.39 -9.01
N LEU A 139 1.43 16.12 -9.45
CA LEU A 139 2.58 15.25 -9.66
C LEU A 139 3.54 15.79 -10.73
N GLN A 140 3.01 16.35 -11.83
CA GLN A 140 3.81 16.96 -12.91
C GLN A 140 4.66 18.17 -12.44
N LYS A 141 4.22 18.86 -11.38
CA LYS A 141 4.97 19.98 -10.79
C LYS A 141 6.09 19.53 -9.85
N SER A 142 6.17 18.25 -9.52
CA SER A 142 7.20 17.73 -8.62
C SER A 142 8.59 17.93 -9.23
N PRO A 143 9.54 18.55 -8.49
CA PRO A 143 10.92 18.67 -8.95
C PRO A 143 11.70 17.36 -8.77
N ILE A 144 11.24 16.43 -7.92
CA ILE A 144 11.97 15.24 -7.48
C ILE A 144 12.45 14.37 -8.65
N PRO A 145 11.60 13.97 -9.64
CA PRO A 145 12.04 13.10 -10.72
C PRO A 145 13.19 13.67 -11.56
N LYS A 146 13.28 15.01 -11.65
CA LYS A 146 14.34 15.69 -12.39
C LYS A 146 15.68 15.77 -11.65
N MET A 147 15.66 15.51 -10.36
CA MET A 147 16.83 15.57 -9.48
C MET A 147 17.40 14.19 -9.17
N MET A 148 16.59 13.14 -9.32
CA MET A 148 17.03 11.78 -9.08
C MET A 148 18.07 11.35 -10.12
N PRO A 149 19.18 10.73 -9.69
CA PRO A 149 20.06 10.05 -10.63
C PRO A 149 19.31 8.97 -11.40
N PRO A 150 19.73 8.61 -12.61
CA PRO A 150 19.13 7.50 -13.35
C PRO A 150 19.32 6.19 -12.59
N TRP A 151 18.37 5.27 -12.77
CA TRP A 151 18.51 3.91 -12.29
C TRP A 151 19.73 3.26 -12.97
N PRO A 152 20.63 2.61 -12.24
CA PRO A 152 21.94 2.23 -12.78
C PRO A 152 21.91 1.08 -13.78
N GLY A 153 20.82 0.34 -13.87
CA GLY A 153 20.65 -0.84 -14.73
C GLY A 153 19.56 -1.77 -14.21
N ASP A 154 19.32 -2.84 -14.96
CA ASP A 154 18.21 -3.75 -14.63
C ASP A 154 18.69 -4.92 -13.75
N ASP A 155 20.00 -5.10 -13.54
CA ASP A 155 20.59 -6.19 -12.79
C ASP A 155 21.67 -5.74 -11.80
N PHE A 156 21.82 -6.50 -10.74
CA PHE A 156 22.75 -6.25 -9.64
C PHE A 156 23.52 -7.52 -9.29
N ASP A 157 24.72 -7.39 -8.72
CA ASP A 157 25.54 -8.52 -8.31
C ASP A 157 25.03 -9.20 -7.03
N SER A 158 24.23 -8.48 -6.23
CA SER A 158 23.69 -9.00 -4.97
C SER A 158 22.42 -8.25 -4.54
N VAL A 159 21.65 -8.85 -3.63
CA VAL A 159 20.52 -8.19 -2.97
C VAL A 159 20.99 -6.98 -2.15
N ASP A 160 22.16 -7.06 -1.54
CA ASP A 160 22.73 -5.96 -0.75
C ASP A 160 23.06 -4.75 -1.64
N GLU A 161 23.58 -4.98 -2.85
CA GLU A 161 23.82 -3.91 -3.83
C GLU A 161 22.51 -3.28 -4.32
N TYR A 162 21.50 -4.11 -4.61
CA TYR A 162 20.16 -3.64 -4.95
C TYR A 162 19.60 -2.76 -3.82
N ILE A 163 19.63 -3.23 -2.58
CA ILE A 163 19.18 -2.49 -1.39
C ILE A 163 19.93 -1.16 -1.24
N ALA A 164 21.27 -1.19 -1.36
CA ALA A 164 22.08 0.02 -1.26
C ALA A 164 21.68 1.06 -2.33
N THR A 165 21.38 0.59 -3.54
CA THR A 165 20.93 1.44 -4.65
C THR A 165 19.53 2.03 -4.38
N VAL A 166 18.58 1.22 -3.92
CA VAL A 166 17.25 1.70 -3.52
C VAL A 166 17.35 2.78 -2.44
N LYS A 167 18.13 2.54 -1.38
CA LYS A 167 18.32 3.51 -0.29
C LYS A 167 18.95 4.81 -0.77
N ARG A 168 19.91 4.72 -1.68
CA ARG A 168 20.58 5.89 -2.27
C ARG A 168 19.62 6.72 -3.12
N LEU A 169 18.83 6.07 -4.00
CA LEU A 169 17.98 6.77 -4.96
C LEU A 169 16.64 7.23 -4.38
N TYR A 170 16.13 6.53 -3.36
CA TYR A 170 14.83 6.81 -2.75
C TYR A 170 14.96 7.20 -1.28
N PRO A 171 15.33 8.46 -0.96
CA PRO A 171 15.51 8.92 0.42
C PRO A 171 14.29 8.66 1.31
N SER A 172 13.09 8.72 0.74
CA SER A 172 11.85 8.43 1.48
C SER A 172 11.79 6.97 1.95
N LEU A 173 12.25 6.02 1.15
CA LEU A 173 12.36 4.62 1.58
C LEU A 173 13.50 4.45 2.58
N ALA A 174 14.65 5.11 2.35
CA ALA A 174 15.76 5.09 3.29
C ALA A 174 15.36 5.61 4.69
N ALA A 175 14.46 6.59 4.78
CA ALA A 175 13.97 7.17 6.03
C ALA A 175 13.17 6.19 6.93
N ILE A 176 12.72 5.06 6.36
CA ILE A 176 11.97 4.00 7.06
C ILE A 176 12.69 2.66 6.99
N TRP A 177 13.93 2.63 6.49
CA TRP A 177 14.66 1.38 6.29
C TRP A 177 14.96 0.68 7.60
N GLY A 178 14.70 -0.62 7.65
CA GLY A 178 14.93 -1.51 8.77
C GLY A 178 14.64 -2.96 8.34
N GLU A 179 14.63 -3.88 9.29
CA GLU A 179 14.46 -5.32 9.05
C GLU A 179 13.25 -5.65 8.16
N VAL A 180 12.12 -4.96 8.38
CA VAL A 180 10.90 -5.15 7.59
C VAL A 180 11.11 -4.76 6.13
N MET A 181 11.81 -3.66 5.86
CA MET A 181 12.13 -3.21 4.51
C MET A 181 13.13 -4.15 3.82
N GLU A 182 14.09 -4.67 4.57
CA GLU A 182 15.04 -5.66 4.06
C GLU A 182 14.34 -6.96 3.69
N GLU A 183 13.49 -7.47 4.58
CA GLU A 183 12.79 -8.72 4.34
C GLU A 183 11.81 -8.61 3.17
N GLN A 184 10.95 -7.58 3.16
CA GLN A 184 10.02 -7.39 2.04
C GLN A 184 10.75 -7.27 0.68
N THR A 185 11.95 -6.62 0.65
CA THR A 185 12.72 -6.44 -0.58
C THR A 185 13.22 -7.76 -1.13
N LYS A 186 13.65 -8.71 -0.29
CA LYS A 186 14.07 -10.05 -0.73
C LYS A 186 12.94 -10.79 -1.48
N HIS A 187 11.69 -10.50 -1.15
CA HIS A 187 10.51 -11.09 -1.78
C HIS A 187 10.05 -10.34 -3.05
N THR A 188 10.64 -9.18 -3.37
CA THR A 188 10.34 -8.44 -4.60
C THR A 188 11.38 -8.59 -5.70
N VAL A 189 12.51 -9.21 -5.40
CA VAL A 189 13.60 -9.49 -6.37
C VAL A 189 13.76 -10.99 -6.60
N LYS A 190 14.43 -11.36 -7.68
CA LYS A 190 14.81 -12.74 -8.01
C LYS A 190 16.24 -12.80 -8.52
N THR A 191 16.88 -13.97 -8.36
CA THR A 191 18.20 -14.23 -8.95
C THR A 191 18.03 -14.92 -10.30
N THR A 192 18.69 -14.40 -11.34
CA THR A 192 18.71 -14.99 -12.68
C THR A 192 19.63 -16.22 -12.73
N LEU A 193 19.61 -16.94 -13.86
CA LEU A 193 20.50 -18.08 -14.09
C LEU A 193 21.98 -17.66 -14.12
N GLU A 194 22.28 -16.41 -14.49
CA GLU A 194 23.62 -15.82 -14.49
C GLU A 194 24.05 -15.33 -13.10
N GLY A 195 23.21 -15.51 -12.09
CA GLY A 195 23.49 -15.11 -10.70
C GLY A 195 23.24 -13.63 -10.40
N LYS A 196 22.62 -12.91 -11.33
CA LYS A 196 22.26 -11.49 -11.14
C LYS A 196 20.92 -11.33 -10.42
N VAL A 197 20.79 -10.27 -9.63
CA VAL A 197 19.55 -9.90 -8.95
C VAL A 197 18.78 -8.89 -9.78
N VAL A 198 17.51 -9.17 -10.03
CA VAL A 198 16.60 -8.32 -10.80
C VAL A 198 15.26 -8.19 -10.10
N ASP A 199 14.50 -7.14 -10.40
CA ASP A 199 13.10 -7.05 -9.96
C ASP A 199 12.28 -8.23 -10.49
N LYS A 200 11.37 -8.74 -9.68
CA LYS A 200 10.38 -9.74 -10.14
C LYS A 200 9.39 -9.10 -11.11
N MET A 201 8.95 -7.86 -10.81
CA MET A 201 8.02 -7.09 -11.63
C MET A 201 8.73 -6.53 -12.86
N SER A 202 8.28 -6.87 -14.04
CA SER A 202 8.79 -6.32 -15.30
C SER A 202 8.30 -4.88 -15.53
N GLU A 203 8.97 -4.16 -16.44
CA GLU A 203 8.54 -2.83 -16.89
C GLU A 203 7.11 -2.84 -17.46
N ALA A 204 6.75 -3.91 -18.18
CA ALA A 204 5.42 -4.07 -18.77
C ALA A 204 4.33 -4.19 -17.70
N GLU A 205 4.55 -4.98 -16.65
CA GLU A 205 3.65 -5.13 -15.51
C GLU A 205 3.55 -3.83 -14.71
N PHE A 206 4.69 -3.19 -14.45
CA PHE A 206 4.73 -1.88 -13.79
C PHE A 206 3.90 -0.84 -14.55
N LYS A 207 4.03 -0.78 -15.86
CA LYS A 207 3.25 0.11 -16.73
C LYS A 207 1.77 -0.23 -16.72
N ALA A 208 1.40 -1.52 -16.77
CA ALA A 208 0.01 -1.95 -16.71
C ALA A 208 -0.67 -1.54 -15.40
N ILE A 209 0.02 -1.71 -14.28
CA ILE A 209 -0.47 -1.29 -12.96
C ILE A 209 -0.62 0.24 -12.88
N ASN A 210 0.37 1.01 -13.37
CA ASN A 210 0.25 2.47 -13.39
C ASN A 210 -0.91 2.96 -14.26
N ASN A 211 -1.15 2.34 -15.42
CA ASN A 211 -2.31 2.66 -16.24
C ASN A 211 -3.63 2.43 -15.48
N THR A 212 -3.70 1.38 -14.68
CA THR A 212 -4.86 1.10 -13.82
C THR A 212 -5.01 2.17 -12.73
N ILE A 213 -3.93 2.54 -12.04
CA ILE A 213 -3.91 3.62 -11.04
C ILE A 213 -4.41 4.93 -11.65
N ASP A 214 -3.96 5.25 -12.85
CA ASP A 214 -4.26 6.51 -13.55
C ASP A 214 -5.67 6.58 -14.11
N SER A 215 -6.32 5.44 -14.33
CA SER A 215 -7.63 5.36 -14.97
C SER A 215 -8.77 4.96 -14.03
N TYR A 216 -8.46 4.27 -12.92
CA TYR A 216 -9.49 3.82 -12.00
C TYR A 216 -10.07 4.96 -11.17
N VAL A 217 -11.39 5.13 -11.26
CA VAL A 217 -12.17 6.10 -10.49
C VAL A 217 -12.82 5.37 -9.31
N PRO A 218 -12.39 5.58 -8.07
CA PRO A 218 -12.99 4.92 -6.93
C PRO A 218 -14.35 5.52 -6.59
N GLU A 219 -15.34 4.67 -6.34
CA GLU A 219 -16.72 5.08 -6.05
C GLU A 219 -16.98 5.13 -4.52
N TYR A 220 -16.15 5.84 -3.77
CA TYR A 220 -16.21 5.89 -2.29
C TYR A 220 -17.60 6.28 -1.76
N SER A 221 -18.34 7.16 -2.44
CA SER A 221 -19.68 7.58 -2.04
C SER A 221 -20.73 6.47 -2.12
N LYS A 222 -20.47 5.38 -2.85
CA LYS A 222 -21.33 4.19 -2.91
C LYS A 222 -21.04 3.17 -1.81
N ILE A 223 -19.95 3.35 -1.04
CA ILE A 223 -19.55 2.43 0.01
C ILE A 223 -20.18 2.87 1.33
N TRP A 224 -21.05 2.04 1.89
CA TRP A 224 -21.72 2.28 3.18
C TRP A 224 -21.09 1.50 4.34
N THR A 225 -20.12 0.64 4.03
CA THR A 225 -19.34 -0.09 5.03
C THR A 225 -18.57 0.89 5.92
N PRO A 226 -18.51 0.67 7.25
CA PRO A 226 -17.70 1.49 8.14
C PRO A 226 -16.26 1.61 7.64
N MET A 227 -15.77 2.84 7.51
CA MET A 227 -14.50 3.16 6.88
C MET A 227 -13.61 3.99 7.81
N LEU A 228 -12.33 3.63 7.88
CA LEU A 228 -11.26 4.41 8.48
C LEU A 228 -10.24 4.76 7.39
N SER A 229 -9.96 6.04 7.21
CA SER A 229 -8.98 6.50 6.21
C SER A 229 -7.91 7.34 6.87
N PHE A 230 -6.67 6.91 6.77
CA PHE A 230 -5.51 7.70 7.14
C PHE A 230 -5.03 8.49 5.93
N PHE A 231 -4.71 9.75 6.14
CA PHE A 231 -4.07 10.62 5.15
C PHE A 231 -2.82 11.21 5.75
N THR A 232 -1.69 11.07 5.08
CA THR A 232 -0.42 11.63 5.54
C THR A 232 -0.22 13.03 4.97
N LEU A 233 0.00 13.98 5.88
CA LEU A 233 0.33 15.36 5.53
C LEU A 233 1.86 15.48 5.39
N GLN A 234 2.38 15.01 4.25
CA GLN A 234 3.82 14.99 3.96
C GLN A 234 4.34 16.40 3.78
N ASP A 235 5.49 16.70 4.39
CA ASP A 235 6.15 18.02 4.33
C ASP A 235 7.37 18.08 3.40
N GLY A 236 7.72 16.94 2.78
CA GLY A 236 8.83 16.83 1.84
C GLY A 236 10.16 16.42 2.47
N THR A 237 10.31 16.48 3.79
CA THR A 237 11.60 16.20 4.45
C THR A 237 12.12 14.79 4.18
N ALA A 238 11.24 13.81 4.08
CA ALA A 238 11.60 12.42 3.78
C ALA A 238 12.16 12.22 2.35
N PHE A 239 11.98 13.19 1.46
CA PHE A 239 12.45 13.11 0.06
C PHE A 239 13.81 13.76 -0.17
N LEU A 240 14.41 14.35 0.85
CA LEU A 240 15.67 15.07 0.73
C LEU A 240 16.87 14.12 0.73
N SER A 241 17.59 14.06 -0.39
CA SER A 241 18.85 13.35 -0.46
C SER A 241 20.02 14.21 0.03
N GLN A 242 20.80 13.68 0.95
CA GLN A 242 22.05 14.32 1.38
C GLN A 242 23.21 14.00 0.41
N GLU A 243 23.03 13.00 -0.44
CA GLU A 243 24.09 12.50 -1.33
C GLU A 243 24.08 13.22 -2.69
N TYR A 244 22.92 13.44 -3.28
CA TYR A 244 22.84 13.95 -4.66
C TYR A 244 22.04 15.24 -4.83
N MET A 245 21.47 15.83 -3.76
CA MET A 245 20.77 17.11 -3.83
C MET A 245 21.59 18.24 -3.25
N THR A 246 21.70 19.35 -3.99
CA THR A 246 22.21 20.63 -3.46
C THR A 246 21.21 21.26 -2.48
N GLU A 247 21.63 22.24 -1.68
CA GLU A 247 20.73 22.93 -0.75
C GLU A 247 19.59 23.67 -1.50
N ASP A 248 19.87 24.26 -2.65
CA ASP A 248 18.85 24.89 -3.48
C ASP A 248 17.82 23.87 -4.00
N GLN A 249 18.26 22.67 -4.36
CA GLN A 249 17.37 21.58 -4.78
C GLN A 249 16.51 21.07 -3.63
N LYS A 250 17.07 20.95 -2.43
CA LYS A 250 16.31 20.60 -1.22
C LYS A 250 15.24 21.62 -0.92
N GLU A 251 15.57 22.92 -1.00
CA GLU A 251 14.58 23.99 -0.81
C GLU A 251 13.47 23.94 -1.87
N LEU A 252 13.77 23.65 -3.13
CA LEU A 252 12.75 23.46 -4.17
C LEU A 252 11.80 22.28 -3.86
N VAL A 253 12.32 21.19 -3.30
CA VAL A 253 11.48 20.07 -2.86
C VAL A 253 10.56 20.50 -1.72
N LEU A 254 11.10 21.15 -0.69
CA LEU A 254 10.31 21.63 0.44
C LEU A 254 9.26 22.66 0.02
N ASP A 255 9.63 23.59 -0.88
CA ASP A 255 8.69 24.57 -1.44
C ASP A 255 7.54 23.91 -2.21
N TYR A 256 7.83 22.92 -3.05
CA TYR A 256 6.81 22.13 -3.74
C TYR A 256 5.83 21.48 -2.76
N PHE A 257 6.31 20.85 -1.69
CA PHE A 257 5.42 20.27 -0.69
C PHE A 257 4.60 21.33 0.02
N ARG A 258 5.21 22.43 0.43
CA ARG A 258 4.56 23.53 1.15
C ARG A 258 3.50 24.24 0.31
N THR A 259 3.78 24.52 -0.98
CA THR A 259 2.95 25.41 -1.82
C THR A 259 2.04 24.65 -2.78
N VAL A 260 2.35 23.40 -3.12
CA VAL A 260 1.62 22.63 -4.12
C VAL A 260 1.01 21.36 -3.51
N ARG A 261 1.84 20.45 -2.99
CA ARG A 261 1.40 19.10 -2.58
C ARG A 261 0.49 19.13 -1.36
N LEU A 262 0.92 19.75 -0.27
CA LEU A 262 0.16 19.81 0.99
C LEU A 262 -1.17 20.58 0.86
N PRO A 263 -1.22 21.76 0.20
CA PRO A 263 -2.49 22.43 -0.05
C PRO A 263 -3.48 21.59 -0.88
N TYR A 264 -2.99 20.85 -1.88
CA TYR A 264 -3.83 19.91 -2.62
C TYR A 264 -4.36 18.80 -1.70
N THR A 265 -3.48 18.14 -0.95
CA THR A 265 -3.86 17.04 -0.05
C THR A 265 -4.94 17.48 0.94
N ARG A 266 -4.81 18.66 1.54
CA ARG A 266 -5.83 19.21 2.46
C ARG A 266 -7.17 19.44 1.78
N ARG A 267 -7.20 20.04 0.59
CA ARG A 267 -8.45 20.21 -0.17
C ARG A 267 -9.09 18.89 -0.53
N TYR A 268 -8.28 17.90 -0.94
CA TYR A 268 -8.77 16.56 -1.22
C TYR A 268 -9.41 15.90 0.01
N ILE A 269 -8.77 15.99 1.18
CA ILE A 269 -9.31 15.45 2.44
C ILE A 269 -10.64 16.11 2.80
N GLU A 270 -10.74 17.43 2.65
CA GLU A 270 -12.00 18.16 2.89
C GLU A 270 -13.09 17.71 1.92
N GLN A 271 -12.76 17.49 0.64
CA GLN A 271 -13.69 16.95 -0.35
C GLN A 271 -14.11 15.52 0.04
N PHE A 272 -13.15 14.66 0.38
CA PHE A 272 -13.42 13.29 0.79
C PHE A 272 -14.36 13.22 2.01
N ARG A 273 -14.19 14.10 3.00
CA ARG A 273 -15.11 14.21 4.15
C ARG A 273 -16.52 14.61 3.77
N ARG A 274 -16.68 15.45 2.75
CA ARG A 274 -18.01 15.83 2.24
C ARG A 274 -18.67 14.69 1.49
N ASP A 275 -17.91 13.99 0.65
CA ASP A 275 -18.44 12.94 -0.22
C ASP A 275 -18.66 11.61 0.53
N VAL A 276 -17.93 11.38 1.61
CA VAL A 276 -17.95 10.14 2.43
C VAL A 276 -18.12 10.49 3.92
N PRO A 277 -19.23 11.11 4.33
CA PRO A 277 -19.40 11.69 5.67
C PRO A 277 -19.40 10.65 6.80
N HIS A 278 -19.62 9.38 6.48
CA HIS A 278 -19.57 8.27 7.44
C HIS A 278 -18.15 7.72 7.64
N ALA A 279 -17.17 8.11 6.82
CA ALA A 279 -15.78 7.68 7.00
C ALA A 279 -15.15 8.41 8.19
N LYS A 280 -14.47 7.64 9.04
CA LYS A 280 -13.55 8.22 10.02
C LYS A 280 -12.26 8.60 9.29
N VAL A 281 -11.94 9.89 9.28
CA VAL A 281 -10.73 10.42 8.66
C VAL A 281 -9.72 10.80 9.74
N VAL A 282 -8.50 10.28 9.62
CA VAL A 282 -7.35 10.59 10.47
C VAL A 282 -6.26 11.23 9.62
N GLU A 283 -5.91 12.46 9.93
CA GLU A 283 -4.77 13.15 9.33
C GLU A 283 -3.53 12.92 10.19
N ILE A 284 -2.41 12.57 9.56
CA ILE A 284 -1.12 12.37 10.22
C ILE A 284 -0.19 13.52 9.84
N PRO A 285 -0.02 14.54 10.70
CA PRO A 285 0.90 15.65 10.46
C PRO A 285 2.34 15.13 10.30
N HIS A 286 3.09 15.69 9.35
CA HIS A 286 4.46 15.26 9.03
C HIS A 286 4.55 13.74 8.76
N GLY A 287 3.44 13.18 8.26
CA GLY A 287 3.28 11.74 8.05
C GLY A 287 4.14 11.22 6.90
N HIS A 288 4.49 9.95 6.98
CA HIS A 288 5.15 9.23 5.91
C HIS A 288 4.15 8.36 5.16
N HIS A 289 4.31 8.16 3.84
CA HIS A 289 3.42 7.31 3.04
C HIS A 289 3.25 5.90 3.66
N TYR A 290 4.32 5.33 4.20
CA TYR A 290 4.28 4.09 4.99
C TYR A 290 4.02 4.42 6.47
N CYS A 291 2.85 4.99 6.75
CA CYS A 291 2.49 5.49 8.08
C CYS A 291 2.46 4.39 9.16
N PHE A 292 2.12 3.16 8.77
CA PHE A 292 2.12 1.99 9.65
C PHE A 292 3.53 1.49 10.02
N ILE A 293 4.59 2.01 9.37
CA ILE A 293 5.99 1.82 9.76
C ILE A 293 6.50 3.03 10.55
N LYS A 294 6.34 4.23 9.99
CA LYS A 294 6.94 5.45 10.55
C LYS A 294 6.18 6.01 11.76
N GLN A 295 4.86 5.95 11.73
CA GLN A 295 3.96 6.40 12.80
C GLN A 295 3.18 5.22 13.39
N GLU A 296 3.86 4.08 13.55
CA GLU A 296 3.30 2.78 13.89
C GLU A 296 2.31 2.82 15.06
N GLU A 297 2.70 3.42 16.20
CA GLU A 297 1.86 3.45 17.39
C GLU A 297 0.56 4.24 17.18
N ALA A 298 0.65 5.42 16.57
CA ALA A 298 -0.52 6.25 16.30
C ALA A 298 -1.51 5.56 15.34
N VAL A 299 -0.97 4.90 14.29
CA VAL A 299 -1.81 4.15 13.34
C VAL A 299 -2.43 2.92 14.00
N PHE A 300 -1.66 2.17 14.77
CA PHE A 300 -2.14 1.00 15.51
C PHE A 300 -3.26 1.37 16.47
N ASP A 301 -3.08 2.39 17.30
CA ASP A 301 -4.07 2.82 18.28
C ASP A 301 -5.39 3.25 17.63
N GLU A 302 -5.32 4.01 16.55
CA GLU A 302 -6.53 4.46 15.84
C GLU A 302 -7.23 3.30 15.10
N MET A 303 -6.47 2.37 14.50
CA MET A 303 -7.03 1.15 13.92
C MET A 303 -7.70 0.31 15.00
N ARG A 304 -7.04 0.07 16.14
CA ARG A 304 -7.57 -0.74 17.22
C ARG A 304 -8.87 -0.14 17.79
N LYS A 305 -8.90 1.17 18.05
CA LYS A 305 -10.12 1.89 18.46
C LYS A 305 -11.26 1.72 17.47
N PHE A 306 -10.97 1.83 16.17
CA PHE A 306 -11.96 1.68 15.10
C PHE A 306 -12.45 0.23 14.99
N LEU A 307 -11.54 -0.73 15.04
CA LEU A 307 -11.83 -2.17 14.90
C LEU A 307 -12.71 -2.67 16.07
N LEU A 308 -12.42 -2.24 17.28
CA LEU A 308 -13.15 -2.66 18.50
C LEU A 308 -14.45 -1.90 18.71
N ASN A 309 -14.69 -0.81 17.99
CA ASN A 309 -15.93 -0.05 18.11
C ASN A 309 -17.09 -0.77 17.40
N ASN A 310 -17.93 -1.45 18.18
CA ASN A 310 -19.11 -2.19 17.73
C ASN A 310 -20.38 -1.34 17.64
N LYS A 311 -20.29 0.00 17.58
CA LYS A 311 -21.49 0.81 17.33
C LYS A 311 -22.09 0.37 15.99
N LYS A 312 -23.19 -0.39 16.05
CA LYS A 312 -24.09 -0.58 14.89
C LYS A 312 -24.46 0.81 14.41
N HIS A 313 -24.01 1.19 13.22
CA HIS A 313 -24.64 2.32 12.55
C HIS A 313 -26.10 1.92 12.35
N ALA A 314 -26.98 2.61 13.05
CA ALA A 314 -28.42 2.49 12.84
C ALA A 314 -28.70 2.79 11.37
N ALA A 315 -29.38 1.84 10.73
CA ALA A 315 -29.88 1.95 9.38
C ALA A 315 -30.84 3.12 9.22
#